data_eda8df4c477459f0acc6956444b71a30
#
_entry.id   eda8df4c477459f0acc6956444b71a30
#
_cell.length_a   1.000
_cell.length_b   1.000
_cell.length_c   1.000
_cell.angle_alpha   90.00
_cell.angle_beta   90.00
_cell.angle_gamma   90.00
#
_symmetry.space_group_name_H-M   'P 1'
#
loop_
_entity.id
_entity.type
_entity.pdbx_description
1 polymer ?
#
loop_
_entity_poly.entity_id
_entity_poly.type
_entity_poly.pdbx_seq_one_letter_code
_entity_poly.pdbx_strand_id
1 'polypeptide(L)'
;MNPDICVVIEHLRRQVADISYVMLAAARVMAKATGGRVIAVLLGHDIEPLSSDLAADRVLYMEHSAFADFSSDAYQRALENLIKEPLRMPRAVLFGDTTIGGDVAAWLSAHLSLPLVSACRTVRAEGGAIKFVSQICGGKLMAEGDLPEPTALVMMVPGGYKPEQGRAAQPPELVRIDAPALDDLRVSVKEYIEPAVGDVDIAREQILISIGRGIQNQDNVELAEELARALGGVVCASRPVIDQGWLTPTRLVGKSGKAVKPKLYLALGISGAPEHVEAIGDSDMIVAINTDSTAPIFDTAKFGSSIDMLDLLPVLTEQVQAAKG
;
A
#
# COMPACT_ATOMS: atom_id res chain seq x y z
N MET A 1 20.34 -24.95 2.87
CA MET A 1 19.61 -23.71 2.60
C MET A 1 18.26 -23.81 3.29
N ASN A 2 17.82 -22.79 4.04
CA ASN A 2 16.50 -22.82 4.67
C ASN A 2 15.42 -22.55 3.62
N PRO A 3 14.45 -23.47 3.36
CA PRO A 3 13.43 -23.30 2.34
C PRO A 3 12.25 -22.42 2.78
N ASP A 4 12.18 -22.02 4.05
CA ASP A 4 11.06 -21.29 4.63
C ASP A 4 10.94 -19.86 4.04
N ILE A 5 9.73 -19.36 3.95
CA ILE A 5 9.41 -18.00 3.51
C ILE A 5 8.90 -17.21 4.72
N CYS A 6 9.57 -16.12 5.01
CA CYS A 6 9.22 -15.24 6.10
C CYS A 6 8.37 -14.05 5.60
N VAL A 7 7.36 -13.65 6.35
CA VAL A 7 6.50 -12.50 6.06
C VAL A 7 6.47 -11.59 7.27
N VAL A 8 6.94 -10.35 7.13
CA VAL A 8 6.85 -9.34 8.18
C VAL A 8 5.46 -8.72 8.13
N ILE A 9 4.69 -8.89 9.21
CA ILE A 9 3.31 -8.42 9.31
C ILE A 9 3.30 -6.95 9.68
N GLU A 10 2.70 -6.13 8.82
CA GLU A 10 2.43 -4.73 9.10
C GLU A 10 1.06 -4.56 9.76
N HIS A 11 1.01 -3.77 10.79
CA HIS A 11 -0.21 -3.41 11.49
C HIS A 11 -0.18 -1.96 11.93
N LEU A 12 -1.34 -1.36 12.05
CA LEU A 12 -1.53 -0.02 12.58
C LEU A 12 -2.81 -0.01 13.41
N ARG A 13 -2.78 0.59 14.61
CA ARG A 13 -3.96 0.71 15.48
C ARG A 13 -4.68 -0.62 15.71
N ARG A 14 -3.92 -1.67 15.98
CA ARG A 14 -4.45 -3.03 16.19
C ARG A 14 -5.23 -3.60 15.01
N GLN A 15 -4.87 -3.22 13.81
CA GLN A 15 -5.42 -3.78 12.57
C GLN A 15 -4.28 -4.20 11.65
N VAL A 16 -4.33 -5.42 11.13
CA VAL A 16 -3.39 -5.90 10.13
C VAL A 16 -3.64 -5.17 8.82
N ALA A 17 -2.59 -4.63 8.21
CA ALA A 17 -2.67 -3.96 6.92
C ALA A 17 -2.92 -4.98 5.80
N ASP A 18 -3.75 -4.63 4.81
CA ASP A 18 -4.11 -5.51 3.69
C ASP A 18 -2.89 -6.04 2.94
N ILE A 19 -1.81 -5.24 2.85
CA ILE A 19 -0.56 -5.68 2.23
C ILE A 19 0.04 -6.92 2.91
N SER A 20 -0.14 -7.10 4.22
CA SER A 20 0.33 -8.28 4.93
C SER A 20 -0.36 -9.56 4.45
N TYR A 21 -1.65 -9.49 4.17
CA TYR A 21 -2.38 -10.62 3.59
C TYR A 21 -1.97 -10.89 2.13
N VAL A 22 -1.72 -9.85 1.34
CA VAL A 22 -1.16 -9.97 -0.02
C VAL A 22 0.18 -10.71 0.03
N MET A 23 1.06 -10.34 0.96
CA MET A 23 2.35 -11.01 1.17
C MET A 23 2.21 -12.47 1.60
N LEU A 24 1.28 -12.79 2.49
CA LEU A 24 1.00 -14.18 2.90
C LEU A 24 0.55 -15.04 1.73
N ALA A 25 -0.30 -14.50 0.84
CA ALA A 25 -0.72 -15.19 -0.38
C ALA A 25 0.47 -15.47 -1.32
N ALA A 26 1.33 -14.49 -1.55
CA ALA A 26 2.57 -14.65 -2.33
C ALA A 26 3.52 -15.67 -1.68
N ALA A 27 3.72 -15.57 -0.35
CA ALA A 27 4.57 -16.48 0.40
C ALA A 27 4.12 -17.94 0.28
N ARG A 28 2.81 -18.20 0.23
CA ARG A 28 2.26 -19.54 0.03
C ARG A 28 2.61 -20.13 -1.33
N VAL A 29 2.67 -19.29 -2.39
CA VAL A 29 3.15 -19.70 -3.72
C VAL A 29 4.64 -20.07 -3.67
N MET A 30 5.44 -19.24 -3.00
CA MET A 30 6.88 -19.47 -2.87
C MET A 30 7.18 -20.71 -2.03
N ALA A 31 6.51 -20.89 -0.88
CA ALA A 31 6.70 -22.03 0.01
C ALA A 31 6.38 -23.38 -0.68
N LYS A 32 5.36 -23.41 -1.54
CA LYS A 32 5.07 -24.60 -2.38
C LYS A 32 6.22 -24.92 -3.35
N ALA A 33 6.89 -23.91 -3.90
CA ALA A 33 8.01 -24.09 -4.80
C ALA A 33 9.27 -24.60 -4.09
N THR A 34 9.52 -24.12 -2.86
CA THR A 34 10.70 -24.48 -2.07
C THR A 34 10.54 -25.73 -1.22
N GLY A 35 9.30 -26.18 -1.00
CA GLY A 35 8.98 -27.21 -0.01
C GLY A 35 9.12 -26.73 1.44
N GLY A 36 9.19 -25.40 1.65
CA GLY A 36 9.29 -24.75 2.95
C GLY A 36 7.93 -24.40 3.56
N ARG A 37 7.98 -23.70 4.70
CA ARG A 37 6.80 -23.17 5.42
C ARG A 37 6.67 -21.69 5.23
N VAL A 38 5.46 -21.16 5.44
CA VAL A 38 5.19 -19.74 5.58
C VAL A 38 5.27 -19.38 7.07
N ILE A 39 6.20 -18.50 7.41
CA ILE A 39 6.43 -18.02 8.76
C ILE A 39 6.08 -16.53 8.81
N ALA A 40 5.02 -16.17 9.52
CA ALA A 40 4.70 -14.77 9.78
C ALA A 40 5.48 -14.26 10.99
N VAL A 41 6.00 -13.04 10.91
CA VAL A 41 6.64 -12.34 12.03
C VAL A 41 5.74 -11.19 12.43
N LEU A 42 5.24 -11.22 13.66
CA LEU A 42 4.39 -10.20 14.25
C LEU A 42 5.15 -9.54 15.41
N LEU A 43 5.56 -8.28 15.22
CA LEU A 43 6.19 -7.46 16.25
C LEU A 43 5.15 -6.49 16.80
N GLY A 44 4.97 -6.46 18.13
CA GLY A 44 3.95 -5.58 18.70
C GLY A 44 3.89 -5.57 20.22
N HIS A 45 2.91 -4.85 20.72
CA HIS A 45 2.57 -4.79 22.14
C HIS A 45 1.07 -4.96 22.31
N ASP A 46 0.67 -5.99 23.08
CA ASP A 46 -0.74 -6.36 23.30
C ASP A 46 -1.53 -6.64 22.02
N ILE A 47 -0.90 -7.23 20.98
CA ILE A 47 -1.54 -7.46 19.68
C ILE A 47 -1.55 -8.92 19.23
N GLU A 48 -1.23 -9.86 20.12
CA GLU A 48 -1.28 -11.30 19.83
C GLU A 48 -2.57 -11.76 19.09
N PRO A 49 -3.78 -11.25 19.40
CA PRO A 49 -5.00 -11.64 18.69
C PRO A 49 -4.97 -11.39 17.18
N LEU A 50 -4.12 -10.48 16.69
CA LEU A 50 -3.96 -10.21 15.26
C LEU A 50 -3.35 -11.40 14.50
N SER A 51 -2.78 -12.37 15.19
CA SER A 51 -2.23 -13.58 14.57
C SER A 51 -3.30 -14.56 14.09
N SER A 52 -4.55 -14.43 14.55
CA SER A 52 -5.58 -15.48 14.48
C SER A 52 -6.05 -15.83 13.06
N ASP A 53 -5.96 -14.92 12.11
CA ASP A 53 -6.43 -15.11 10.73
C ASP A 53 -5.32 -15.05 9.67
N LEU A 54 -4.05 -15.07 10.08
CA LEU A 54 -2.91 -15.05 9.17
C LEU A 54 -2.73 -16.43 8.51
N ALA A 55 -2.70 -16.49 7.17
CA ALA A 55 -2.49 -17.74 6.42
C ALA A 55 -1.01 -18.18 6.44
N ALA A 56 -0.46 -18.35 7.63
CA ALA A 56 0.88 -18.85 7.90
C ALA A 56 0.84 -20.25 8.50
N ASP A 57 1.93 -21.01 8.40
CA ASP A 57 2.09 -22.28 9.11
C ASP A 57 2.48 -22.04 10.58
N ARG A 58 3.20 -20.92 10.80
CA ARG A 58 3.63 -20.47 12.12
C ARG A 58 3.69 -18.95 12.18
N VAL A 59 3.31 -18.38 13.33
CA VAL A 59 3.53 -16.97 13.68
C VAL A 59 4.60 -16.89 14.77
N LEU A 60 5.66 -16.15 14.50
CA LEU A 60 6.63 -15.74 15.49
C LEU A 60 6.17 -14.39 16.06
N TYR A 61 5.69 -14.41 17.29
CA TYR A 61 5.23 -13.20 17.97
C TYR A 61 6.30 -12.71 18.94
N MET A 62 6.71 -11.46 18.78
CA MET A 62 7.64 -10.79 19.65
C MET A 62 6.93 -9.64 20.37
N GLU A 63 6.72 -9.82 21.66
CA GLU A 63 6.06 -8.87 22.55
C GLU A 63 7.08 -7.92 23.18
N HIS A 64 6.95 -6.61 22.92
CA HIS A 64 7.74 -5.59 23.60
C HIS A 64 7.09 -4.21 23.49
N SER A 65 7.20 -3.38 24.54
CA SER A 65 6.63 -2.01 24.55
C SER A 65 7.19 -1.10 23.45
N ALA A 66 8.45 -1.31 23.03
CA ALA A 66 9.07 -0.58 21.90
C ALA A 66 8.41 -0.86 20.54
N PHE A 67 7.55 -1.87 20.44
CA PHE A 67 6.75 -2.18 19.25
C PHE A 67 5.29 -1.74 19.37
N ALA A 68 4.92 -0.99 20.42
CA ALA A 68 3.58 -0.44 20.55
C ALA A 68 3.22 0.46 19.36
N ASP A 69 4.22 1.21 18.90
CA ASP A 69 4.19 2.00 17.68
C ASP A 69 5.33 1.58 16.76
N PHE A 70 5.20 1.84 15.45
CA PHE A 70 6.30 1.53 14.53
C PHE A 70 7.52 2.41 14.84
N SER A 71 8.65 1.75 15.12
CA SER A 71 9.98 2.35 15.19
C SER A 71 10.91 1.58 14.26
N SER A 72 11.45 2.26 13.23
CA SER A 72 12.34 1.59 12.27
C SER A 72 13.56 0.98 12.95
N ASP A 73 14.16 1.66 13.93
CA ASP A 73 15.33 1.19 14.70
C ASP A 73 15.01 -0.09 15.50
N ALA A 74 13.84 -0.15 16.15
CA ALA A 74 13.39 -1.33 16.88
C ALA A 74 13.13 -2.53 15.96
N TYR A 75 12.41 -2.28 14.85
CA TYR A 75 12.11 -3.32 13.85
C TYR A 75 13.35 -3.85 13.16
N GLN A 76 14.30 -2.98 12.80
CA GLN A 76 15.57 -3.36 12.19
C GLN A 76 16.36 -4.31 13.08
N ARG A 77 16.52 -3.98 14.38
CA ARG A 77 17.22 -4.85 15.35
C ARG A 77 16.53 -6.18 15.57
N ALA A 78 15.22 -6.17 15.75
CA ALA A 78 14.45 -7.38 15.96
C ALA A 78 14.54 -8.31 14.74
N LEU A 79 14.36 -7.79 13.55
CA LEU A 79 14.37 -8.58 12.32
C LEU A 79 15.78 -9.05 11.92
N GLU A 80 16.81 -8.25 12.16
CA GLU A 80 18.20 -8.68 11.97
C GLU A 80 18.49 -9.94 12.81
N ASN A 81 18.14 -9.91 14.09
CA ASN A 81 18.33 -11.05 14.97
C ASN A 81 17.51 -12.27 14.53
N LEU A 82 16.22 -12.05 14.19
CA LEU A 82 15.34 -13.14 13.71
C LEU A 82 15.82 -13.78 12.43
N ILE A 83 16.26 -12.99 11.45
CA ILE A 83 16.74 -13.49 10.16
C ILE A 83 18.00 -14.35 10.35
N LYS A 84 18.90 -13.95 11.25
CA LYS A 84 20.10 -14.74 11.60
C LYS A 84 19.73 -15.97 12.42
N GLU A 85 19.00 -15.77 13.51
CA GLU A 85 18.51 -16.81 14.41
C GLU A 85 17.18 -16.35 15.05
N PRO A 86 16.13 -17.18 15.08
CA PRO A 86 16.08 -18.61 14.75
C PRO A 86 15.72 -18.94 13.27
N LEU A 87 15.49 -17.92 12.42
CA LEU A 87 15.08 -18.18 11.02
C LEU A 87 16.21 -18.73 10.13
N ARG A 88 17.48 -18.59 10.55
CA ARG A 88 18.66 -19.15 9.83
C ARG A 88 18.66 -18.80 8.36
N MET A 89 18.54 -17.52 8.02
CA MET A 89 18.55 -17.02 6.64
C MET A 89 17.49 -17.74 5.78
N PRO A 90 16.21 -17.41 5.92
CA PRO A 90 15.14 -18.04 5.14
C PRO A 90 15.30 -17.76 3.64
N ARG A 91 14.67 -18.58 2.79
CA ARG A 91 14.76 -18.43 1.33
C ARG A 91 14.33 -17.05 0.85
N ALA A 92 13.30 -16.46 1.51
CA ALA A 92 12.89 -15.08 1.28
C ALA A 92 12.29 -14.46 2.53
N VAL A 93 12.43 -13.13 2.65
CA VAL A 93 11.73 -12.30 3.64
C VAL A 93 10.91 -11.25 2.89
N LEU A 94 9.59 -11.26 3.08
CA LEU A 94 8.65 -10.37 2.41
C LEU A 94 8.29 -9.19 3.29
N PHE A 95 8.31 -8.01 2.69
CA PHE A 95 7.89 -6.72 3.25
C PHE A 95 6.85 -6.08 2.34
N GLY A 96 5.97 -5.23 2.87
CA GLY A 96 5.16 -4.35 2.04
C GLY A 96 6.02 -3.26 1.37
N ASP A 97 5.70 -2.89 0.15
CA ASP A 97 6.27 -1.66 -0.46
C ASP A 97 5.52 -0.44 0.07
N THR A 98 5.71 -0.20 1.35
CA THR A 98 5.10 0.84 2.18
C THR A 98 6.21 1.68 2.81
N THR A 99 5.85 2.75 3.50
CA THR A 99 6.80 3.52 4.29
C THR A 99 7.48 2.66 5.38
N ILE A 100 6.70 1.77 6.04
CA ILE A 100 7.19 0.87 7.06
C ILE A 100 8.17 -0.16 6.47
N GLY A 101 7.73 -0.89 5.45
CA GLY A 101 8.54 -1.94 4.85
C GLY A 101 9.79 -1.39 4.15
N GLY A 102 9.68 -0.21 3.50
CA GLY A 102 10.79 0.44 2.82
C GLY A 102 11.95 0.81 3.76
N ASP A 103 11.64 1.41 4.90
CA ASP A 103 12.64 1.78 5.91
C ASP A 103 13.39 0.55 6.45
N VAL A 104 12.68 -0.54 6.67
CA VAL A 104 13.25 -1.75 7.27
C VAL A 104 13.97 -2.60 6.24
N ALA A 105 13.35 -2.87 5.10
CA ALA A 105 13.91 -3.76 4.07
C ALA A 105 15.18 -3.20 3.44
N ALA A 106 15.23 -1.90 3.16
CA ALA A 106 16.40 -1.25 2.59
C ALA A 106 17.60 -1.29 3.56
N TRP A 107 17.35 -1.01 4.84
CA TRP A 107 18.39 -1.10 5.85
C TRP A 107 18.92 -2.53 6.01
N LEU A 108 18.03 -3.53 6.13
CA LEU A 108 18.41 -4.95 6.25
C LEU A 108 19.18 -5.43 5.01
N SER A 109 18.78 -5.01 3.82
CA SER A 109 19.49 -5.33 2.57
C SER A 109 20.94 -4.85 2.63
N ALA A 110 21.16 -3.60 2.98
CA ALA A 110 22.49 -3.03 3.08
C ALA A 110 23.31 -3.65 4.22
N HIS A 111 22.69 -3.83 5.40
CA HIS A 111 23.39 -4.29 6.61
C HIS A 111 23.76 -5.78 6.56
N LEU A 112 22.87 -6.62 6.00
CA LEU A 112 23.09 -8.05 5.86
C LEU A 112 23.69 -8.44 4.49
N SER A 113 23.93 -7.46 3.61
CA SER A 113 24.39 -7.70 2.22
C SER A 113 23.48 -8.69 1.46
N LEU A 114 22.17 -8.54 1.63
CA LEU A 114 21.15 -9.36 0.97
C LEU A 114 20.56 -8.65 -0.24
N PRO A 115 20.32 -9.35 -1.36
CA PRO A 115 19.63 -8.77 -2.51
C PRO A 115 18.20 -8.35 -2.13
N LEU A 116 17.77 -7.19 -2.63
CA LEU A 116 16.43 -6.64 -2.44
C LEU A 116 15.71 -6.51 -3.79
N VAL A 117 14.58 -7.20 -3.92
CA VAL A 117 13.66 -7.06 -5.04
C VAL A 117 12.54 -6.10 -4.61
N SER A 118 12.48 -4.91 -5.19
CA SER A 118 11.48 -3.89 -4.88
C SER A 118 10.31 -3.91 -5.86
N ALA A 119 9.18 -3.32 -5.45
CA ALA A 119 7.95 -3.18 -6.23
C ALA A 119 7.48 -4.49 -6.88
N CYS A 120 7.67 -5.62 -6.20
CA CYS A 120 7.28 -6.94 -6.66
C CYS A 120 5.75 -7.08 -6.64
N ARG A 121 5.14 -7.35 -7.78
CA ARG A 121 3.70 -7.51 -7.92
C ARG A 121 3.27 -8.97 -7.79
N THR A 122 4.01 -9.87 -8.42
CA THR A 122 3.69 -11.30 -8.39
C THR A 122 4.94 -12.16 -8.32
N VAL A 123 4.78 -13.35 -7.78
CA VAL A 123 5.78 -14.41 -7.81
C VAL A 123 5.17 -15.68 -8.38
N ARG A 124 5.97 -16.49 -9.05
CA ARG A 124 5.55 -17.79 -9.58
C ARG A 124 6.65 -18.84 -9.45
N ALA A 125 6.26 -20.09 -9.37
CA ALA A 125 7.18 -21.23 -9.40
C ALA A 125 7.31 -21.70 -10.84
N GLU A 126 8.55 -21.80 -11.33
CA GLU A 126 8.83 -22.29 -12.68
C GLU A 126 10.16 -23.04 -12.70
N GLY A 127 10.12 -24.30 -13.15
CA GLY A 127 11.35 -25.12 -13.27
C GLY A 127 12.12 -25.35 -11.96
N GLY A 128 11.47 -25.25 -10.80
CA GLY A 128 12.11 -25.34 -9.48
C GLY A 128 12.69 -24.01 -8.98
N ALA A 129 12.67 -22.95 -9.79
CA ALA A 129 13.04 -21.59 -9.38
C ALA A 129 11.81 -20.78 -8.99
N ILE A 130 12.02 -19.73 -8.21
CA ILE A 130 11.02 -18.69 -7.94
C ILE A 130 11.32 -17.52 -8.87
N LYS A 131 10.35 -17.18 -9.72
CA LYS A 131 10.41 -15.98 -10.55
C LYS A 131 9.59 -14.86 -9.90
N PHE A 132 10.09 -13.64 -10.02
CA PHE A 132 9.36 -12.43 -9.61
C PHE A 132 9.00 -11.58 -10.82
N VAL A 133 7.94 -10.80 -10.70
CA VAL A 133 7.57 -9.74 -11.64
C VAL A 133 7.42 -8.44 -10.85
N SER A 134 8.27 -7.48 -11.15
CA SER A 134 8.33 -6.17 -10.47
C SER A 134 7.95 -5.03 -11.40
N GLN A 135 7.31 -4.02 -10.84
CA GLN A 135 7.04 -2.77 -11.54
C GLN A 135 8.28 -1.88 -11.53
N ILE A 136 8.63 -1.33 -12.69
CA ILE A 136 9.73 -0.36 -12.84
C ILE A 136 9.25 0.85 -13.63
N CYS A 137 10.00 1.94 -13.55
CA CYS A 137 9.66 3.20 -14.23
C CYS A 137 8.23 3.70 -13.91
N GLY A 138 7.82 3.65 -12.61
CA GLY A 138 6.49 4.07 -12.18
C GLY A 138 5.36 3.18 -12.75
N GLY A 139 5.59 1.87 -12.87
CA GLY A 139 4.60 0.91 -13.36
C GLY A 139 4.46 0.84 -14.90
N LYS A 140 5.24 1.64 -15.65
CA LYS A 140 5.21 1.62 -17.13
C LYS A 140 5.85 0.38 -17.74
N LEU A 141 6.74 -0.26 -17.02
CA LEU A 141 7.43 -1.47 -17.45
C LEU A 141 7.33 -2.53 -16.35
N MET A 142 7.35 -3.78 -16.77
CA MET A 142 7.43 -4.93 -15.87
C MET A 142 8.77 -5.63 -16.07
N ALA A 143 9.53 -5.79 -14.98
CA ALA A 143 10.76 -6.56 -14.96
C ALA A 143 10.48 -7.96 -14.45
N GLU A 144 10.95 -8.97 -15.12
CA GLU A 144 10.89 -10.36 -14.68
C GLU A 144 12.30 -10.91 -14.46
N GLY A 145 12.48 -11.71 -13.42
CA GLY A 145 13.74 -12.32 -13.10
C GLY A 145 13.60 -13.50 -12.15
N ASP A 146 14.70 -14.24 -11.97
CA ASP A 146 14.80 -15.28 -10.95
C ASP A 146 15.08 -14.64 -9.59
N LEU A 147 14.38 -15.11 -8.56
CA LEU A 147 14.61 -14.61 -7.20
C LEU A 147 16.02 -15.00 -6.73
N PRO A 148 16.88 -14.01 -6.38
CA PRO A 148 18.25 -14.29 -5.99
C PRO A 148 18.37 -15.30 -4.84
N GLU A 149 19.44 -16.09 -4.85
CA GLU A 149 19.75 -17.09 -3.85
C GLU A 149 20.98 -16.67 -3.02
N PRO A 150 21.18 -17.22 -1.80
CA PRO A 150 20.33 -18.19 -1.08
C PRO A 150 19.13 -17.56 -0.38
N THR A 151 19.19 -16.27 -0.04
CA THR A 151 18.18 -15.50 0.66
C THR A 151 17.95 -14.19 -0.09
N ALA A 152 16.70 -13.81 -0.31
CA ALA A 152 16.35 -12.51 -0.89
C ALA A 152 15.32 -11.77 -0.01
N LEU A 153 15.41 -10.46 0.04
CA LEU A 153 14.36 -9.59 0.55
C LEU A 153 13.45 -9.19 -0.61
N VAL A 154 12.15 -9.15 -0.38
CA VAL A 154 11.16 -8.84 -1.42
C VAL A 154 10.16 -7.82 -0.88
N MET A 155 10.05 -6.67 -1.53
CA MET A 155 9.02 -5.68 -1.22
C MET A 155 7.85 -5.85 -2.18
N MET A 156 6.66 -6.17 -1.62
CA MET A 156 5.46 -6.48 -2.39
C MET A 156 4.57 -5.24 -2.53
N VAL A 157 4.06 -5.02 -3.75
CA VAL A 157 3.01 -4.03 -4.02
C VAL A 157 1.63 -4.71 -4.12
N PRO A 158 0.52 -3.97 -3.86
CA PRO A 158 -0.82 -4.48 -4.11
C PRO A 158 -1.09 -4.84 -5.58
N GLY A 159 -2.17 -5.59 -5.84
CA GLY A 159 -2.70 -5.86 -7.18
C GLY A 159 -2.26 -7.19 -7.81
N GLY A 160 -1.31 -7.93 -7.22
CA GLY A 160 -0.94 -9.28 -7.68
C GLY A 160 -1.75 -10.40 -7.01
N TYR A 161 -2.17 -10.15 -5.78
CA TYR A 161 -2.96 -11.09 -4.96
C TYR A 161 -4.07 -10.33 -4.24
N LYS A 162 -5.16 -11.03 -3.91
CA LYS A 162 -6.24 -10.46 -3.10
C LYS A 162 -5.96 -10.70 -1.62
N PRO A 163 -6.24 -9.75 -0.71
CA PRO A 163 -6.03 -9.93 0.74
C PRO A 163 -6.72 -11.18 1.30
N GLU A 164 -7.91 -11.54 0.78
CA GLU A 164 -8.66 -12.71 1.23
C GLU A 164 -7.88 -14.02 1.05
N GLN A 165 -6.97 -14.09 0.09
CA GLN A 165 -6.11 -15.27 -0.15
C GLN A 165 -5.04 -15.48 0.92
N GLY A 166 -4.72 -14.42 1.67
CA GLY A 166 -3.76 -14.45 2.78
C GLY A 166 -4.41 -14.64 4.15
N ARG A 167 -5.74 -14.84 4.20
CA ARG A 167 -6.48 -15.12 5.43
C ARG A 167 -6.67 -16.62 5.64
N ALA A 168 -6.57 -17.04 6.90
CA ALA A 168 -6.82 -18.41 7.31
C ALA A 168 -8.13 -18.53 8.08
N ALA A 169 -8.83 -19.65 7.89
CA ALA A 169 -10.03 -19.98 8.67
C ALA A 169 -9.72 -20.53 10.08
N GLN A 170 -8.49 -20.97 10.30
CA GLN A 170 -8.01 -21.51 11.59
C GLN A 170 -6.72 -20.79 11.97
N PRO A 171 -6.53 -20.49 13.28
CA PRO A 171 -5.32 -19.88 13.76
C PRO A 171 -4.07 -20.71 13.45
N PRO A 172 -2.96 -20.09 13.02
CA PRO A 172 -1.67 -20.75 12.86
C PRO A 172 -1.03 -21.11 14.20
N GLU A 173 0.03 -21.93 14.15
CA GLU A 173 0.88 -22.17 15.33
C GLU A 173 1.51 -20.85 15.80
N LEU A 174 1.26 -20.46 17.05
CA LEU A 174 1.85 -19.26 17.65
C LEU A 174 3.07 -19.63 18.50
N VAL A 175 4.20 -19.01 18.22
CA VAL A 175 5.44 -19.14 18.98
C VAL A 175 5.88 -17.77 19.48
N ARG A 176 5.97 -17.59 20.78
CA ARG A 176 6.50 -16.37 21.37
C ARG A 176 8.02 -16.40 21.38
N ILE A 177 8.62 -15.27 21.01
CA ILE A 177 10.08 -15.09 20.95
C ILE A 177 10.44 -13.85 21.76
N ASP A 178 11.52 -13.95 22.50
CA ASP A 178 12.05 -12.84 23.28
C ASP A 178 12.58 -11.72 22.37
N ALA A 179 12.30 -10.48 22.76
CA ALA A 179 12.84 -9.32 22.06
C ALA A 179 14.34 -9.16 22.38
N PRO A 180 15.15 -8.68 21.43
CA PRO A 180 16.52 -8.27 21.73
C PRO A 180 16.52 -7.05 22.67
N ALA A 181 17.69 -6.64 23.16
CA ALA A 181 17.82 -5.40 23.90
C ALA A 181 17.43 -4.19 23.04
N LEU A 182 16.44 -3.42 23.51
CA LEU A 182 15.86 -2.26 22.83
C LEU A 182 15.91 -0.99 23.70
N ASP A 183 16.84 -0.93 24.67
CA ASP A 183 16.90 0.18 25.65
C ASP A 183 17.55 1.45 25.08
N ASP A 184 18.32 1.34 23.99
CA ASP A 184 19.13 2.42 23.41
C ASP A 184 18.64 2.82 21.99
N LEU A 185 17.32 2.78 21.76
CA LEU A 185 16.74 3.18 20.48
C LEU A 185 16.98 4.67 20.22
N ARG A 186 17.36 5.00 18.98
CA ARG A 186 17.69 6.37 18.55
C ARG A 186 16.46 7.14 18.10
N VAL A 187 15.38 6.46 17.76
CA VAL A 187 14.14 7.01 17.23
C VAL A 187 12.96 6.51 18.04
N SER A 188 12.05 7.41 18.39
CA SER A 188 10.78 7.10 19.04
C SER A 188 9.64 7.90 18.40
N VAL A 189 8.45 7.33 18.36
CA VAL A 189 7.25 8.06 17.97
C VAL A 189 6.94 9.09 19.04
N LYS A 190 6.83 10.36 18.64
CA LYS A 190 6.48 11.46 19.53
C LYS A 190 4.97 11.60 19.69
N GLU A 191 4.28 11.63 18.56
CA GLU A 191 2.82 11.78 18.51
C GLU A 191 2.27 11.35 17.15
N TYR A 192 1.02 10.97 17.12
CA TYR A 192 0.24 10.83 15.89
C TYR A 192 -0.51 12.13 15.62
N ILE A 193 -0.28 12.72 14.46
CA ILE A 193 -1.07 13.87 14.01
C ILE A 193 -2.33 13.32 13.38
N GLU A 194 -3.42 13.38 14.16
CA GLU A 194 -4.72 12.91 13.69
C GLU A 194 -5.35 13.92 12.71
N PRO A 195 -6.08 13.43 11.69
CA PRO A 195 -6.93 14.28 10.88
C PRO A 195 -7.94 15.01 11.79
N ALA A 196 -8.35 16.22 11.42
CA ALA A 196 -9.41 16.92 12.13
C ALA A 196 -10.66 16.03 12.21
N VAL A 197 -11.29 16.00 13.40
CA VAL A 197 -12.51 15.21 13.62
C VAL A 197 -13.57 15.64 12.62
N GLY A 198 -14.04 14.70 11.77
CA GLY A 198 -15.07 14.94 10.75
C GLY A 198 -14.58 14.84 9.30
N ASP A 199 -13.30 14.61 9.03
CA ASP A 199 -12.86 14.36 7.65
C ASP A 199 -13.14 12.92 7.23
N VAL A 200 -13.45 12.75 5.94
CA VAL A 200 -13.91 11.48 5.37
C VAL A 200 -12.71 10.59 5.00
N ASP A 201 -12.83 9.29 5.24
CA ASP A 201 -11.84 8.32 4.77
C ASP A 201 -12.07 7.99 3.28
N ILE A 202 -11.39 8.73 2.41
CA ILE A 202 -11.53 8.58 0.94
C ILE A 202 -11.23 7.17 0.42
N ALA A 203 -10.52 6.34 1.17
CA ALA A 203 -10.22 4.97 0.74
C ALA A 203 -11.45 4.03 0.79
N ARG A 204 -12.50 4.43 1.53
CA ARG A 204 -13.76 3.67 1.67
C ARG A 204 -14.88 4.18 0.79
N GLU A 205 -14.67 5.30 0.11
CA GLU A 205 -15.70 5.95 -0.67
C GLU A 205 -15.91 5.27 -2.04
N GLN A 206 -17.16 5.22 -2.48
CA GLN A 206 -17.55 4.58 -3.75
C GLN A 206 -17.43 5.53 -4.94
N ILE A 207 -17.55 6.84 -4.71
CA ILE A 207 -17.48 7.88 -5.73
C ILE A 207 -16.51 8.95 -5.26
N LEU A 208 -15.44 9.16 -6.01
CA LEU A 208 -14.43 10.16 -5.75
C LEU A 208 -14.36 11.19 -6.87
N ILE A 209 -14.47 12.45 -6.49
CA ILE A 209 -14.28 13.61 -7.36
C ILE A 209 -12.88 14.16 -7.06
N SER A 210 -11.92 13.81 -7.88
CA SER A 210 -10.53 14.16 -7.63
C SER A 210 -10.11 15.38 -8.43
N ILE A 211 -9.66 16.41 -7.72
CA ILE A 211 -9.22 17.67 -8.33
C ILE A 211 -7.69 17.75 -8.40
N GLY A 212 -7.22 18.24 -9.53
CA GLY A 212 -5.82 18.56 -9.76
C GLY A 212 -5.58 20.07 -9.83
N ARG A 213 -4.36 20.44 -10.25
CA ARG A 213 -3.97 21.84 -10.41
C ARG A 213 -4.87 22.61 -11.40
N GLY A 214 -5.58 21.92 -12.29
CA GLY A 214 -6.54 22.52 -13.22
C GLY A 214 -7.74 23.21 -12.55
N ILE A 215 -7.97 22.99 -11.23
CA ILE A 215 -8.97 23.73 -10.45
C ILE A 215 -8.61 25.22 -10.29
N GLN A 216 -7.35 25.59 -10.51
CA GLN A 216 -6.76 26.94 -10.58
C GLN A 216 -6.65 27.67 -9.25
N ASN A 217 -7.68 27.71 -8.42
CA ASN A 217 -7.68 28.39 -7.12
C ASN A 217 -8.59 27.68 -6.10
N GLN A 218 -8.52 28.13 -4.85
CA GLN A 218 -9.27 27.56 -3.74
C GLN A 218 -10.79 27.78 -3.88
N ASP A 219 -11.21 28.91 -4.40
CA ASP A 219 -12.64 29.25 -4.49
C ASP A 219 -13.39 28.29 -5.43
N ASN A 220 -12.69 27.76 -6.44
CA ASN A 220 -13.26 26.81 -7.38
C ASN A 220 -13.45 25.40 -6.80
N VAL A 221 -12.88 25.10 -5.62
CA VAL A 221 -13.04 23.79 -4.95
C VAL A 221 -14.53 23.55 -4.62
N GLU A 222 -15.29 24.59 -4.31
CA GLU A 222 -16.73 24.51 -4.06
C GLU A 222 -17.50 23.89 -5.23
N LEU A 223 -17.14 24.17 -6.48
CA LEU A 223 -17.76 23.57 -7.67
C LEU A 223 -17.62 22.04 -7.70
N ALA A 224 -16.45 21.55 -7.29
CA ALA A 224 -16.22 20.10 -7.17
C ALA A 224 -16.98 19.47 -5.99
N GLU A 225 -17.12 20.21 -4.89
CA GLU A 225 -17.90 19.78 -3.74
C GLU A 225 -19.40 19.73 -4.05
N GLU A 226 -19.92 20.68 -4.83
CA GLU A 226 -21.32 20.65 -5.31
C GLU A 226 -21.60 19.43 -6.18
N LEU A 227 -20.70 19.11 -7.12
CA LEU A 227 -20.82 17.92 -7.92
C LEU A 227 -20.71 16.63 -7.07
N ALA A 228 -19.79 16.61 -6.10
CA ALA A 228 -19.65 15.48 -5.18
C ALA A 228 -20.93 15.25 -4.39
N ARG A 229 -21.53 16.31 -3.82
CA ARG A 229 -22.84 16.25 -3.14
C ARG A 229 -23.93 15.73 -4.06
N ALA A 230 -23.99 16.22 -5.29
CA ALA A 230 -24.98 15.78 -6.29
C ALA A 230 -24.85 14.31 -6.65
N LEU A 231 -23.62 13.80 -6.76
CA LEU A 231 -23.33 12.38 -7.06
C LEU A 231 -23.44 11.46 -5.84
N GLY A 232 -23.38 12.02 -4.60
CA GLY A 232 -23.27 11.24 -3.37
C GLY A 232 -21.84 10.70 -3.17
N GLY A 233 -20.86 11.48 -3.59
CA GLY A 233 -19.43 11.17 -3.49
C GLY A 233 -18.70 12.20 -2.62
N VAL A 234 -17.37 12.12 -2.65
CA VAL A 234 -16.46 12.93 -1.84
C VAL A 234 -15.36 13.52 -2.70
N VAL A 235 -14.96 14.77 -2.38
CA VAL A 235 -13.82 15.42 -3.05
C VAL A 235 -12.51 14.92 -2.45
N CYS A 236 -11.57 14.56 -3.32
CA CYS A 236 -10.16 14.29 -3.00
C CYS A 236 -9.25 15.05 -3.97
N ALA A 237 -7.96 14.95 -3.81
CA ALA A 237 -7.05 15.74 -4.64
C ALA A 237 -5.72 15.06 -4.93
N SER A 238 -5.07 15.51 -6.01
CA SER A 238 -3.67 15.25 -6.28
C SER A 238 -2.76 16.16 -5.45
N ARG A 239 -1.49 15.82 -5.33
CA ARG A 239 -0.48 16.48 -4.51
C ARG A 239 -0.43 18.01 -4.64
N PRO A 240 -0.48 18.61 -5.87
CA PRO A 240 -0.41 20.07 -6.01
C PRO A 240 -1.51 20.85 -5.28
N VAL A 241 -2.71 20.30 -5.14
CA VAL A 241 -3.83 20.94 -4.45
C VAL A 241 -3.62 20.91 -2.93
N ILE A 242 -3.08 19.79 -2.43
CA ILE A 242 -2.75 19.65 -1.00
C ILE A 242 -1.60 20.56 -0.61
N ASP A 243 -0.56 20.66 -1.45
CA ASP A 243 0.60 21.52 -1.20
C ASP A 243 0.23 23.03 -1.19
N GLN A 244 -0.86 23.41 -1.87
CA GLN A 244 -1.44 24.75 -1.78
C GLN A 244 -2.30 24.97 -0.52
N GLY A 245 -2.57 23.91 0.24
CA GLY A 245 -3.41 23.99 1.44
C GLY A 245 -4.91 24.15 1.15
N TRP A 246 -5.36 23.89 -0.09
CA TRP A 246 -6.78 24.02 -0.47
C TRP A 246 -7.64 22.86 0.04
N LEU A 247 -7.04 21.68 0.26
CA LEU A 247 -7.64 20.54 0.93
C LEU A 247 -6.66 19.95 1.95
N THR A 248 -7.20 19.18 2.89
CA THR A 248 -6.40 18.53 3.95
C THR A 248 -5.56 17.38 3.40
N PRO A 249 -4.40 17.06 3.99
CA PRO A 249 -3.57 15.92 3.60
C PRO A 249 -4.30 14.57 3.61
N THR A 250 -5.36 14.43 4.40
CA THR A 250 -6.21 13.23 4.46
C THR A 250 -6.95 12.93 3.17
N ARG A 251 -7.09 13.96 2.31
CA ARG A 251 -7.73 13.90 0.98
C ARG A 251 -6.74 13.63 -0.17
N LEU A 252 -5.45 13.45 0.12
CA LEU A 252 -4.43 13.19 -0.88
C LEU A 252 -4.57 11.78 -1.46
N VAL A 253 -4.70 11.71 -2.80
CA VAL A 253 -4.59 10.48 -3.58
C VAL A 253 -3.23 10.44 -4.28
N GLY A 254 -2.52 9.33 -4.17
CA GLY A 254 -1.21 9.15 -4.77
C GLY A 254 -0.28 8.29 -3.90
N LYS A 255 0.91 8.00 -4.38
CA LYS A 255 1.92 7.18 -3.68
C LYS A 255 2.29 7.71 -2.29
N SER A 256 2.28 9.03 -2.10
CA SER A 256 2.52 9.70 -0.81
C SER A 256 1.24 9.98 -0.01
N GLY A 257 0.10 9.53 -0.49
CA GLY A 257 -1.21 9.68 0.13
C GLY A 257 -1.92 8.34 0.25
N LYS A 258 -3.19 8.30 -0.14
CA LYS A 258 -4.00 7.07 -0.12
C LYS A 258 -4.10 6.46 -1.51
N ALA A 259 -3.99 5.13 -1.59
CA ALA A 259 -4.48 4.37 -2.73
C ALA A 259 -5.99 4.15 -2.56
N VAL A 260 -6.73 4.30 -3.65
CA VAL A 260 -8.20 4.24 -3.64
C VAL A 260 -8.71 3.31 -4.74
N LYS A 261 -9.87 2.71 -4.51
CA LYS A 261 -10.55 1.80 -5.45
C LYS A 261 -12.05 2.05 -5.51
N PRO A 262 -12.49 3.27 -5.89
CA PRO A 262 -13.90 3.59 -5.98
C PRO A 262 -14.55 2.93 -7.20
N LYS A 263 -15.88 2.88 -7.22
CA LYS A 263 -16.65 2.54 -8.41
C LYS A 263 -16.53 3.60 -9.50
N LEU A 264 -16.44 4.88 -9.08
CA LEU A 264 -16.20 6.01 -9.99
C LEU A 264 -15.10 6.91 -9.44
N TYR A 265 -14.07 7.10 -10.25
CA TYR A 265 -13.03 8.10 -10.04
C TYR A 265 -13.11 9.15 -11.14
N LEU A 266 -13.58 10.34 -10.81
CA LEU A 266 -13.64 11.47 -11.73
C LEU A 266 -12.40 12.35 -11.54
N ALA A 267 -11.47 12.31 -12.48
CA ALA A 267 -10.22 13.06 -12.47
C ALA A 267 -10.38 14.40 -13.18
N LEU A 268 -10.38 15.50 -12.43
CA LEU A 268 -10.63 16.86 -12.92
C LEU A 268 -9.32 17.68 -12.86
N GLY A 269 -8.78 18.03 -14.03
CA GLY A 269 -7.56 18.83 -14.15
C GLY A 269 -6.31 18.14 -13.58
N ILE A 270 -6.28 16.81 -13.60
CA ILE A 270 -5.17 15.96 -13.16
C ILE A 270 -4.37 15.52 -14.38
N SER A 271 -3.04 15.67 -14.35
CA SER A 271 -2.17 15.31 -15.48
C SER A 271 -1.94 13.81 -15.63
N GLY A 272 -2.05 13.03 -14.55
CA GLY A 272 -1.76 11.59 -14.58
C GLY A 272 -0.29 11.26 -14.38
N ALA A 273 0.37 11.93 -13.43
CA ALA A 273 1.71 11.52 -13.00
C ALA A 273 1.69 10.06 -12.50
N PRO A 274 2.77 9.28 -12.72
CA PRO A 274 2.80 7.85 -12.38
C PRO A 274 2.40 7.55 -10.94
N GLU A 275 2.83 8.38 -10.00
CA GLU A 275 2.55 8.24 -8.57
C GLU A 275 1.06 8.41 -8.24
N HIS A 276 0.33 9.17 -9.06
CA HIS A 276 -1.11 9.33 -8.94
C HIS A 276 -1.86 8.18 -9.60
N VAL A 277 -1.46 7.81 -10.82
CA VAL A 277 -2.10 6.73 -11.60
C VAL A 277 -1.97 5.39 -10.88
N GLU A 278 -0.82 5.10 -10.25
CA GLU A 278 -0.59 3.89 -9.46
C GLU A 278 -1.63 3.76 -8.32
N ALA A 279 -2.00 4.87 -7.70
CA ALA A 279 -2.93 4.88 -6.57
C ALA A 279 -4.41 4.76 -6.93
N ILE A 280 -4.76 4.89 -8.22
CA ILE A 280 -6.15 4.84 -8.71
C ILE A 280 -6.41 3.66 -9.66
N GLY A 281 -5.37 2.90 -10.02
CA GLY A 281 -5.43 1.86 -11.05
C GLY A 281 -6.45 0.74 -10.79
N ASP A 282 -6.84 0.53 -9.54
CA ASP A 282 -7.84 -0.48 -9.15
C ASP A 282 -9.29 0.08 -9.12
N SER A 283 -9.53 1.32 -9.58
CA SER A 283 -10.88 1.89 -9.70
C SER A 283 -11.69 1.18 -10.79
N ASP A 284 -12.99 0.94 -10.55
CA ASP A 284 -13.86 0.26 -11.54
C ASP A 284 -14.03 1.12 -12.80
N MET A 285 -14.15 2.44 -12.63
CA MET A 285 -14.29 3.41 -13.71
C MET A 285 -13.50 4.68 -13.42
N ILE A 286 -12.64 5.07 -14.35
CA ILE A 286 -11.92 6.35 -14.34
C ILE A 286 -12.44 7.19 -15.48
N VAL A 287 -12.88 8.43 -15.17
CA VAL A 287 -13.28 9.45 -16.15
C VAL A 287 -12.35 10.65 -15.97
N ALA A 288 -11.72 11.13 -17.04
CA ALA A 288 -10.75 12.21 -16.99
C ALA A 288 -11.20 13.44 -17.79
N ILE A 289 -11.04 14.61 -17.15
CA ILE A 289 -11.28 15.91 -17.78
C ILE A 289 -9.97 16.71 -17.65
N ASN A 290 -9.37 17.08 -18.77
CA ASN A 290 -8.16 17.86 -18.80
C ASN A 290 -8.05 18.64 -20.12
N THR A 291 -7.79 19.93 -20.05
CA THR A 291 -7.62 20.79 -21.24
C THR A 291 -6.42 20.38 -22.11
N ASP A 292 -5.41 19.74 -21.52
CA ASP A 292 -4.32 19.12 -22.27
C ASP A 292 -4.74 17.74 -22.79
N SER A 293 -5.06 17.65 -24.07
CA SER A 293 -5.47 16.40 -24.73
C SER A 293 -4.37 15.32 -24.76
N THR A 294 -3.12 15.68 -24.44
CA THR A 294 -1.97 14.76 -24.36
C THR A 294 -1.65 14.33 -22.94
N ALA A 295 -2.45 14.74 -21.96
CA ALA A 295 -2.23 14.41 -20.56
C ALA A 295 -2.24 12.89 -20.33
N PRO A 296 -1.22 12.30 -19.67
CA PRO A 296 -1.11 10.86 -19.45
C PRO A 296 -2.30 10.22 -18.70
N ILE A 297 -3.12 11.01 -18.01
CA ILE A 297 -4.33 10.51 -17.33
C ILE A 297 -5.30 9.82 -18.32
N PHE A 298 -5.33 10.26 -19.57
CA PHE A 298 -6.19 9.69 -20.61
C PHE A 298 -5.81 8.25 -20.98
N ASP A 299 -4.55 7.85 -20.78
CA ASP A 299 -4.09 6.47 -21.03
C ASP A 299 -4.72 5.47 -20.03
N THR A 300 -5.15 5.95 -18.87
CA THR A 300 -5.77 5.13 -17.82
C THR A 300 -7.29 5.29 -17.76
N ALA A 301 -7.81 6.42 -18.25
CA ALA A 301 -9.21 6.73 -18.20
C ALA A 301 -10.03 5.91 -19.21
N LYS A 302 -11.20 5.42 -18.79
CA LYS A 302 -12.16 4.75 -19.68
C LYS A 302 -12.90 5.74 -20.57
N PHE A 303 -13.13 6.95 -20.06
CA PHE A 303 -13.72 8.06 -20.79
C PHE A 303 -12.95 9.34 -20.46
N GLY A 304 -12.83 10.23 -21.45
CA GLY A 304 -12.13 11.48 -21.27
C GLY A 304 -12.67 12.59 -22.18
N SER A 305 -12.44 13.83 -21.75
CA SER A 305 -12.74 15.02 -22.55
C SER A 305 -11.70 16.10 -22.31
N SER A 306 -11.38 16.86 -23.36
CA SER A 306 -10.46 18.01 -23.30
C SER A 306 -11.15 19.35 -23.02
N ILE A 307 -12.41 19.32 -22.56
CA ILE A 307 -13.14 20.53 -22.13
C ILE A 307 -12.52 21.10 -20.84
N ASP A 308 -12.68 22.41 -20.63
CA ASP A 308 -12.34 23.01 -19.35
C ASP A 308 -13.29 22.50 -18.24
N MET A 309 -12.70 22.02 -17.16
CA MET A 309 -13.46 21.52 -16.01
C MET A 309 -14.32 22.60 -15.35
N LEU A 310 -13.90 23.87 -15.38
CA LEU A 310 -14.64 24.97 -14.80
C LEU A 310 -15.92 25.29 -15.57
N ASP A 311 -15.92 25.10 -16.87
CA ASP A 311 -17.12 25.19 -17.70
C ASP A 311 -18.04 23.98 -17.52
N LEU A 312 -17.43 22.80 -17.34
CA LEU A 312 -18.15 21.53 -17.22
C LEU A 312 -18.87 21.37 -15.87
N LEU A 313 -18.21 21.72 -14.76
CA LEU A 313 -18.69 21.40 -13.41
C LEU A 313 -20.10 21.93 -13.12
N PRO A 314 -20.46 23.20 -13.40
CA PRO A 314 -21.80 23.69 -13.15
C PRO A 314 -22.87 22.95 -13.96
N VAL A 315 -22.60 22.74 -15.24
CA VAL A 315 -23.52 22.05 -16.16
C VAL A 315 -23.72 20.59 -15.78
N LEU A 316 -22.64 19.89 -15.44
CA LEU A 316 -22.70 18.49 -15.02
C LEU A 316 -23.45 18.34 -13.71
N THR A 317 -23.25 19.26 -12.76
CA THR A 317 -23.95 19.26 -11.47
C THR A 317 -25.46 19.42 -11.69
N GLU A 318 -25.88 20.37 -12.52
CA GLU A 318 -27.30 20.56 -12.88
C GLU A 318 -27.91 19.31 -13.52
N GLN A 319 -27.22 18.70 -14.49
CA GLN A 319 -27.70 17.49 -15.16
C GLN A 319 -27.82 16.30 -14.20
N VAL A 320 -26.88 16.13 -13.29
CA VAL A 320 -26.92 15.07 -12.26
C VAL A 320 -28.10 15.28 -11.32
N GLN A 321 -28.34 16.53 -10.90
CA GLN A 321 -29.48 16.87 -10.03
C GLN A 321 -30.81 16.61 -10.74
N ALA A 322 -30.94 17.02 -12.00
CA ALA A 322 -32.13 16.78 -12.80
C ALA A 322 -32.41 15.30 -13.05
N ALA A 323 -31.36 14.47 -13.17
CA ALA A 323 -31.51 13.04 -13.37
C ALA A 323 -31.90 12.25 -12.10
N LYS A 324 -31.77 12.86 -10.92
CA LYS A 324 -32.10 12.24 -9.63
C LYS A 324 -33.47 12.68 -9.08
N GLY A 325 -34.01 13.80 -9.57
CA GLY A 325 -35.33 14.31 -9.19
C GLY A 325 -36.39 13.79 -10.08
#